data_166ba24af8fa1d10855ec5f855bca7aa
#
_entry.id   166ba24af8fa1d10855ec5f855bca7aa
#
_cell.length_a   1.000
_cell.length_b   1.000
_cell.length_c   1.000
_cell.angle_alpha   90.00
_cell.angle_beta   90.00
_cell.angle_gamma   90.00
#
_symmetry.space_group_name_H-M   'P 1'
#
loop_
_entity.id
_entity.type
_entity.pdbx_description
1 polymer ?
#
loop_
_entity_poly.entity_id
_entity_poly.type
_entity_poly.pdbx_seq_one_letter_code
_entity_poly.pdbx_strand_id
1 'polypeptide(L)'
;MARMNKKLFFGCFVLIISLLACQKAEETNLVTTYEVVGEAKVVEGNYGDLVEEKKVMTLVSLIDAVEASGSFTGKVSGKIKEVCTSKGCWFSMELPNGSSMRVTFKEYGFFIPTNSQGFPITIEGVATLKETDVAALRHYAEDQGKTKEEVAAIQTPKREISFEATGVLIKSRS
;
A
#
# COMPACT_ATOMS: atom_id res chain seq x y z
N MET A 1 -75.85 -28.99 44.43
CA MET A 1 -75.17 -29.61 43.29
C MET A 1 -75.47 -28.76 42.08
N ALA A 2 -74.50 -27.89 41.71
CA ALA A 2 -74.61 -27.02 40.52
C ALA A 2 -73.54 -27.39 39.53
N ARG A 3 -73.91 -27.91 38.40
CA ARG A 3 -73.04 -28.24 37.26
C ARG A 3 -72.62 -26.94 36.58
N MET A 4 -71.41 -26.60 36.75
CA MET A 4 -70.77 -25.45 36.13
C MET A 4 -70.40 -25.79 34.66
N ASN A 5 -70.95 -24.99 33.73
CA ASN A 5 -70.87 -25.20 32.29
C ASN A 5 -69.45 -24.89 31.78
N LYS A 6 -68.70 -25.93 31.47
CA LYS A 6 -67.34 -25.89 30.91
C LYS A 6 -67.21 -25.27 29.51
N LYS A 7 -68.26 -24.77 28.90
CA LYS A 7 -68.27 -24.31 27.51
C LYS A 7 -68.04 -22.78 27.34
N LEU A 8 -68.04 -22.03 28.42
CA LEU A 8 -67.92 -20.54 28.34
C LEU A 8 -66.50 -20.02 28.51
N PHE A 9 -65.55 -20.88 28.91
CA PHE A 9 -64.14 -20.48 29.12
C PHE A 9 -63.23 -20.71 27.91
N PHE A 10 -63.72 -21.42 26.86
CA PHE A 10 -62.91 -21.75 25.68
C PHE A 10 -62.94 -20.67 24.59
N GLY A 11 -63.94 -19.78 24.62
CA GLY A 11 -64.10 -18.72 23.62
C GLY A 11 -63.23 -17.48 23.84
N CYS A 12 -62.80 -17.23 25.09
CA CYS A 12 -62.06 -16.02 25.42
C CYS A 12 -60.51 -16.21 25.29
N PHE A 13 -60.06 -17.48 25.26
CA PHE A 13 -58.61 -17.78 25.17
C PHE A 13 -58.07 -17.78 23.73
N VAL A 14 -58.93 -17.95 22.73
CA VAL A 14 -58.55 -17.96 21.31
C VAL A 14 -58.40 -16.54 20.76
N LEU A 15 -59.03 -15.54 21.38
CA LEU A 15 -58.98 -14.15 20.89
C LEU A 15 -57.76 -13.36 21.36
N ILE A 16 -57.03 -13.86 22.38
CA ILE A 16 -55.84 -13.20 22.93
C ILE A 16 -54.54 -13.64 22.20
N ILE A 17 -54.59 -14.82 21.52
CA ILE A 17 -53.40 -15.34 20.83
C ILE A 17 -53.19 -14.69 19.46
N SER A 18 -54.22 -14.06 18.88
CA SER A 18 -54.11 -13.42 17.55
C SER A 18 -53.57 -12.01 17.56
N LEU A 19 -53.24 -11.43 18.71
CA LEU A 19 -52.68 -10.07 18.81
C LEU A 19 -51.16 -10.02 19.15
N LEU A 20 -50.52 -11.18 19.34
CA LEU A 20 -49.06 -11.25 19.61
C LEU A 20 -48.21 -11.67 18.41
N ALA A 21 -48.78 -11.75 17.21
CA ALA A 21 -48.06 -12.21 16.00
C ALA A 21 -47.72 -11.10 15.01
N CYS A 22 -47.52 -9.86 15.48
CA CYS A 22 -47.12 -8.77 14.58
C CYS A 22 -46.12 -7.83 15.25
N GLN A 23 -44.98 -8.37 15.72
CA GLN A 23 -43.76 -7.60 15.88
C GLN A 23 -42.59 -8.49 15.49
N LYS A 24 -42.58 -8.91 14.22
CA LYS A 24 -41.37 -9.30 13.56
C LYS A 24 -40.69 -7.98 13.20
N ALA A 25 -39.68 -7.60 13.99
CA ALA A 25 -38.74 -6.56 13.60
C ALA A 25 -38.22 -6.95 12.22
N GLU A 26 -38.59 -6.21 11.21
CA GLU A 26 -37.87 -6.15 9.96
C GLU A 26 -36.50 -5.57 10.33
N GLU A 27 -35.54 -6.45 10.61
CA GLU A 27 -34.15 -6.11 10.31
C GLU A 27 -34.10 -5.81 8.82
N THR A 28 -34.21 -4.53 8.52
CA THR A 28 -33.85 -3.99 7.23
C THR A 28 -32.38 -4.29 7.06
N ASN A 29 -32.08 -5.47 6.51
CA ASN A 29 -30.81 -5.75 5.90
C ASN A 29 -30.69 -4.74 4.75
N LEU A 30 -30.17 -3.55 5.08
CA LEU A 30 -29.57 -2.65 4.11
C LEU A 30 -28.31 -3.37 3.61
N VAL A 31 -28.54 -4.41 2.79
CA VAL A 31 -27.53 -4.81 1.82
C VAL A 31 -27.45 -3.62 0.87
N THR A 32 -26.62 -2.65 1.25
CA THR A 32 -26.11 -1.68 0.33
C THR A 32 -25.36 -2.50 -0.71
N THR A 33 -26.05 -2.86 -1.79
CA THR A 33 -25.40 -3.26 -3.04
C THR A 33 -24.54 -2.07 -3.41
N TYR A 34 -23.27 -2.12 -3.00
CA TYR A 34 -22.25 -1.32 -3.64
C TYR A 34 -22.20 -1.83 -5.08
N GLU A 35 -22.94 -1.19 -5.96
CA GLU A 35 -22.57 -1.20 -7.35
C GLU A 35 -21.13 -0.70 -7.37
N VAL A 36 -20.21 -1.60 -7.67
CA VAL A 36 -18.84 -1.27 -8.04
C VAL A 36 -18.93 -0.61 -9.41
N VAL A 37 -19.47 0.61 -9.45
CA VAL A 37 -19.10 1.58 -10.46
C VAL A 37 -17.61 1.74 -10.24
N GLY A 38 -16.79 1.39 -11.23
CA GLY A 38 -15.35 1.41 -11.14
C GLY A 38 -14.86 2.76 -10.61
N GLU A 39 -14.82 2.90 -9.31
CA GLU A 39 -14.27 4.06 -8.63
C GLU A 39 -12.83 4.15 -9.08
N ALA A 40 -12.50 5.25 -9.74
CA ALA A 40 -11.12 5.65 -9.95
C ALA A 40 -10.47 5.58 -8.57
N LYS A 41 -9.65 4.53 -8.35
CA LYS A 41 -9.07 4.21 -7.05
C LYS A 41 -8.37 5.47 -6.56
N VAL A 42 -8.88 6.07 -5.49
CA VAL A 42 -8.29 7.28 -4.92
C VAL A 42 -6.82 6.97 -4.66
N VAL A 43 -5.93 7.74 -5.29
CA VAL A 43 -4.48 7.51 -5.21
C VAL A 43 -3.86 8.35 -4.11
N GLU A 44 -4.43 9.52 -3.87
CA GLU A 44 -3.94 10.47 -2.86
C GLU A 44 -4.20 9.97 -1.44
N GLY A 45 -3.26 10.23 -0.54
CA GLY A 45 -3.40 9.88 0.87
C GLY A 45 -2.12 9.32 1.49
N ASN A 46 -2.22 8.96 2.77
CA ASN A 46 -1.16 8.29 3.52
C ASN A 46 -1.31 6.77 3.45
N TYR A 47 -0.19 6.09 3.28
CA TYR A 47 -0.04 4.64 3.24
C TYR A 47 1.04 4.23 4.23
N GLY A 48 0.80 3.25 5.07
CA GLY A 48 1.66 2.90 6.20
C GLY A 48 1.53 3.94 7.33
N ASP A 49 2.64 4.33 7.92
CA ASP A 49 2.69 5.34 8.98
C ASP A 49 2.33 6.72 8.43
N LEU A 50 1.77 7.60 9.30
CA LEU A 50 1.43 8.97 8.93
C LEU A 50 2.69 9.79 8.63
N VAL A 51 2.79 10.29 7.40
CA VAL A 51 3.89 11.14 6.96
C VAL A 51 3.50 12.61 7.05
N GLU A 52 4.17 13.36 7.93
CA GLU A 52 4.05 14.81 8.01
C GLU A 52 5.07 15.50 7.10
N GLU A 53 4.66 16.57 6.40
CA GLU A 53 5.54 17.34 5.50
C GLU A 53 6.44 18.35 6.24
N LYS A 54 7.06 17.90 7.33
CA LYS A 54 8.04 18.67 8.10
C LYS A 54 9.42 18.06 7.94
N LYS A 55 10.45 18.88 7.75
CA LYS A 55 11.85 18.45 7.60
C LYS A 55 12.05 17.45 6.43
N VAL A 56 11.40 17.72 5.31
CA VAL A 56 11.50 16.89 4.10
C VAL A 56 12.76 17.29 3.32
N MET A 57 13.61 16.33 3.00
CA MET A 57 14.83 16.55 2.21
C MET A 57 14.54 16.42 0.70
N THR A 58 15.39 17.02 -0.09
CA THR A 58 15.44 16.81 -1.55
C THR A 58 16.17 15.51 -1.89
N LEU A 59 15.97 15.00 -3.10
CA LEU A 59 16.72 13.83 -3.58
C LEU A 59 18.22 14.09 -3.72
N VAL A 60 18.63 15.34 -4.01
CA VAL A 60 20.07 15.72 -4.03
C VAL A 60 20.66 15.55 -2.64
N SER A 61 20.04 16.17 -1.63
CA SER A 61 20.53 16.08 -0.25
C SER A 61 20.51 14.64 0.30
N LEU A 62 19.55 13.81 -0.17
CA LEU A 62 19.53 12.38 0.17
C LEU A 62 20.77 11.67 -0.39
N ILE A 63 21.09 11.88 -1.67
CA ILE A 63 22.27 11.26 -2.30
C ILE A 63 23.53 11.63 -1.52
N ASP A 64 23.75 12.93 -1.25
CA ASP A 64 24.90 13.42 -0.51
C ASP A 64 25.02 12.76 0.88
N ALA A 65 23.90 12.67 1.60
CA ALA A 65 23.86 12.06 2.93
C ALA A 65 24.19 10.56 2.90
N VAL A 66 23.61 9.82 1.93
CA VAL A 66 23.82 8.38 1.79
C VAL A 66 25.24 8.07 1.30
N GLU A 67 25.80 8.89 0.42
CA GLU A 67 27.20 8.73 -0.03
C GLU A 67 28.21 9.01 1.08
N ALA A 68 27.91 9.97 1.95
CA ALA A 68 28.80 10.33 3.07
C ALA A 68 28.79 9.30 4.22
N SER A 69 27.63 8.67 4.49
CA SER A 69 27.42 7.84 5.69
C SER A 69 26.96 6.39 5.41
N GLY A 70 26.70 6.04 4.14
CA GLY A 70 26.20 4.74 3.73
C GLY A 70 24.69 4.57 3.93
N SER A 71 24.04 5.41 4.75
CA SER A 71 22.61 5.38 5.01
C SER A 71 22.06 6.75 5.41
N PHE A 72 20.73 6.91 5.26
CA PHE A 72 19.99 8.09 5.73
C PHE A 72 18.66 7.64 6.30
N THR A 73 18.24 8.23 7.42
CA THR A 73 16.91 8.02 8.01
C THR A 73 16.16 9.34 8.04
N GLY A 74 14.97 9.38 7.45
CA GLY A 74 14.15 10.59 7.41
C GLY A 74 13.16 10.63 6.27
N LYS A 75 12.79 11.86 5.87
CA LYS A 75 11.78 12.12 4.87
C LYS A 75 12.36 12.69 3.59
N VAL A 76 11.86 12.22 2.46
CA VAL A 76 12.30 12.65 1.14
C VAL A 76 11.10 12.87 0.23
N SER A 77 11.11 13.96 -0.55
CA SER A 77 10.08 14.21 -1.56
C SER A 77 10.58 13.88 -2.96
N GLY A 78 9.65 13.45 -3.80
CA GLY A 78 9.94 13.19 -5.20
C GLY A 78 8.69 12.81 -5.99
N LYS A 79 8.87 12.02 -7.04
CA LYS A 79 7.80 11.57 -7.93
C LYS A 79 7.94 10.07 -8.21
N ILE A 80 6.82 9.36 -8.23
CA ILE A 80 6.80 7.95 -8.61
C ILE A 80 7.12 7.81 -10.09
N LYS A 81 8.21 7.10 -10.42
CA LYS A 81 8.59 6.80 -11.80
C LYS A 81 7.86 5.55 -12.30
N GLU A 82 7.93 4.48 -11.54
CA GLU A 82 7.31 3.19 -11.82
C GLU A 82 6.69 2.62 -10.56
N VAL A 83 5.67 1.79 -10.69
CA VAL A 83 5.00 1.09 -9.60
C VAL A 83 4.77 -0.36 -9.97
N CYS A 84 4.86 -1.26 -9.01
CA CYS A 84 4.49 -2.66 -9.19
C CYS A 84 3.02 -2.77 -9.63
N THR A 85 2.79 -3.18 -10.88
CA THR A 85 1.45 -3.25 -11.47
C THR A 85 0.60 -4.37 -10.90
N SER A 86 1.21 -5.38 -10.30
CA SER A 86 0.51 -6.52 -9.70
C SER A 86 -0.18 -6.17 -8.39
N LYS A 87 0.55 -5.54 -7.43
CA LYS A 87 0.05 -5.29 -6.08
C LYS A 87 0.42 -3.92 -5.50
N GLY A 88 1.26 -3.13 -6.18
CA GLY A 88 1.80 -1.89 -5.62
C GLY A 88 2.77 -2.12 -4.46
N CYS A 89 3.46 -3.27 -4.42
CA CYS A 89 4.34 -3.67 -3.33
C CYS A 89 5.75 -3.05 -3.37
N TRP A 90 6.06 -2.29 -4.38
CA TRP A 90 7.23 -1.45 -4.53
C TRP A 90 6.97 -0.38 -5.59
N PHE A 91 7.80 0.66 -5.59
CA PHE A 91 7.87 1.63 -6.66
C PHE A 91 9.32 2.12 -6.85
N SER A 92 9.57 2.89 -7.90
CA SER A 92 10.83 3.56 -8.11
C SER A 92 10.68 5.07 -8.20
N MET A 93 11.74 5.77 -7.85
CA MET A 93 11.92 7.20 -8.03
C MET A 93 13.15 7.47 -8.88
N GLU A 94 13.09 8.45 -9.77
CA GLU A 94 14.27 8.88 -10.53
C GLU A 94 15.12 9.81 -9.65
N LEU A 95 16.39 9.53 -9.59
CA LEU A 95 17.36 10.35 -8.88
C LEU A 95 17.95 11.41 -9.83
N PRO A 96 18.37 12.58 -9.30
CA PRO A 96 18.96 13.66 -10.11
C PRO A 96 20.19 13.26 -10.93
N ASN A 97 20.89 12.20 -10.55
CA ASN A 97 22.03 11.64 -11.27
C ASN A 97 21.62 10.68 -12.42
N GLY A 98 20.32 10.58 -12.73
CA GLY A 98 19.77 9.71 -13.78
C GLY A 98 19.58 8.24 -13.37
N SER A 99 20.04 7.84 -12.18
CA SER A 99 19.76 6.50 -11.66
C SER A 99 18.34 6.38 -11.10
N SER A 100 17.93 5.17 -10.75
CA SER A 100 16.64 4.93 -10.09
C SER A 100 16.86 4.41 -8.68
N MET A 101 16.12 4.97 -7.72
CA MET A 101 16.01 4.46 -6.35
C MET A 101 14.77 3.59 -6.24
N ARG A 102 14.96 2.33 -5.86
CA ARG A 102 13.85 1.41 -5.55
C ARG A 102 13.35 1.65 -4.13
N VAL A 103 12.05 1.77 -3.98
CA VAL A 103 11.37 1.91 -2.70
C VAL A 103 10.55 0.66 -2.43
N THR A 104 10.81 0.04 -1.29
CA THR A 104 10.03 -1.08 -0.73
C THR A 104 9.40 -0.64 0.58
N PHE A 105 8.50 -1.44 1.12
CA PHE A 105 7.80 -1.11 2.35
C PHE A 105 8.27 -2.00 3.49
N LYS A 106 8.43 -1.40 4.67
CA LYS A 106 8.87 -2.09 5.87
C LYS A 106 8.02 -3.33 6.11
N GLU A 107 8.69 -4.48 6.21
CA GLU A 107 8.08 -5.79 6.47
C GLU A 107 6.91 -6.15 5.52
N TYR A 108 6.82 -5.52 4.32
CA TYR A 108 5.67 -5.63 3.42
C TYR A 108 4.32 -5.28 4.09
N GLY A 109 4.34 -4.42 5.11
CA GLY A 109 3.20 -4.11 5.96
C GLY A 109 2.09 -3.31 5.28
N PHE A 110 2.36 -2.65 4.15
CA PHE A 110 1.37 -1.92 3.34
C PHE A 110 1.79 -1.86 1.87
N PHE A 111 0.86 -1.41 1.01
CA PHE A 111 1.09 -1.22 -0.42
C PHE A 111 0.46 0.08 -0.88
N ILE A 112 0.90 0.60 -2.03
CA ILE A 112 0.32 1.79 -2.66
C ILE A 112 -0.53 1.39 -3.88
N PRO A 113 -1.45 2.26 -4.35
CA PRO A 113 -2.25 1.99 -5.53
C PRO A 113 -1.38 1.76 -6.78
N THR A 114 -1.74 0.76 -7.58
CA THR A 114 -1.01 0.37 -8.81
C THR A 114 -1.06 1.43 -9.91
N ASN A 115 -1.99 2.39 -9.82
CA ASN A 115 -2.16 3.52 -10.73
C ASN A 115 -1.49 4.82 -10.21
N SER A 116 -0.56 4.72 -9.26
CA SER A 116 0.12 5.87 -8.63
C SER A 116 1.33 6.40 -9.42
N GLN A 117 1.69 5.80 -10.55
CA GLN A 117 2.77 6.29 -11.40
C GLN A 117 2.58 7.77 -11.75
N GLY A 118 3.65 8.57 -11.61
CA GLY A 118 3.66 9.98 -11.93
C GLY A 118 3.09 10.90 -10.84
N PHE A 119 2.63 10.38 -9.71
CA PHE A 119 2.19 11.20 -8.60
C PHE A 119 3.38 11.74 -7.78
N PRO A 120 3.28 13.01 -7.31
CA PRO A 120 4.23 13.54 -6.34
C PRO A 120 4.02 12.86 -4.98
N ILE A 121 5.13 12.59 -4.29
CA ILE A 121 5.12 11.88 -3.01
C ILE A 121 6.09 12.48 -2.01
N THR A 122 5.82 12.22 -0.73
CA THR A 122 6.78 12.31 0.36
C THR A 122 6.84 10.93 1.03
N ILE A 123 8.04 10.40 1.21
CA ILE A 123 8.29 9.11 1.85
C ILE A 123 9.06 9.31 3.14
N GLU A 124 8.81 8.49 4.14
CA GLU A 124 9.55 8.42 5.40
C GLU A 124 10.10 7.02 5.60
N GLY A 125 11.35 6.90 6.04
CA GLY A 125 12.00 5.61 6.23
C GLY A 125 13.52 5.68 6.18
N VAL A 126 14.16 4.65 5.67
CA VAL A 126 15.60 4.48 5.62
C VAL A 126 16.08 4.27 4.18
N ALA A 127 16.99 5.14 3.74
CA ALA A 127 17.76 4.92 2.52
C ALA A 127 19.08 4.22 2.86
N THR A 128 19.52 3.31 2.00
CA THR A 128 20.78 2.57 2.15
C THR A 128 21.50 2.51 0.81
N LEU A 129 22.82 2.77 0.84
CA LEU A 129 23.69 2.57 -0.30
C LEU A 129 24.12 1.11 -0.35
N LYS A 130 23.81 0.44 -1.47
CA LYS A 130 24.27 -0.91 -1.76
C LYS A 130 25.30 -0.85 -2.88
N GLU A 131 26.46 -1.44 -2.65
CA GLU A 131 27.47 -1.65 -3.67
C GLU A 131 27.53 -3.15 -4.02
N THR A 132 27.47 -3.44 -5.31
CA THR A 132 27.64 -4.79 -5.86
C THR A 132 28.97 -4.79 -6.62
N ASP A 133 29.91 -5.60 -6.18
CA ASP A 133 31.23 -5.70 -6.80
C ASP A 133 31.18 -6.31 -8.20
N VAL A 134 32.29 -6.12 -8.96
CA VAL A 134 32.40 -6.58 -10.35
C VAL A 134 32.26 -8.08 -10.48
N ALA A 135 32.77 -8.86 -9.51
CA ALA A 135 32.71 -10.32 -9.58
C ALA A 135 31.27 -10.82 -9.44
N ALA A 136 30.51 -10.25 -8.49
CA ALA A 136 29.09 -10.56 -8.32
C ALA A 136 28.26 -10.14 -9.54
N LEU A 137 28.52 -8.95 -10.10
CA LEU A 137 27.81 -8.49 -11.31
C LEU A 137 28.08 -9.39 -12.51
N ARG A 138 29.29 -9.87 -12.70
CA ARG A 138 29.67 -10.82 -13.76
C ARG A 138 28.96 -12.15 -13.57
N HIS A 139 28.97 -12.67 -12.35
CA HIS A 139 28.24 -13.90 -12.03
C HIS A 139 26.74 -13.78 -12.33
N TYR A 140 26.07 -12.67 -11.95
CA TYR A 140 24.67 -12.44 -12.28
C TYR A 140 24.43 -12.32 -13.80
N ALA A 141 25.36 -11.74 -14.53
CA ALA A 141 25.25 -11.63 -15.99
C ALA A 141 25.38 -13.01 -16.67
N GLU A 142 26.28 -13.87 -16.18
CA GLU A 142 26.43 -15.27 -16.62
C GLU A 142 25.15 -16.07 -16.36
N ASP A 143 24.56 -15.97 -15.16
CA ASP A 143 23.31 -16.62 -14.78
C ASP A 143 22.14 -16.16 -15.66
N GLN A 144 22.17 -14.94 -16.16
CA GLN A 144 21.20 -14.39 -17.11
C GLN A 144 21.46 -14.80 -18.57
N GLY A 145 22.49 -15.60 -18.83
CA GLY A 145 22.85 -16.06 -20.18
C GLY A 145 23.45 -14.99 -21.07
N LYS A 146 24.09 -13.96 -20.48
CA LYS A 146 24.84 -12.93 -21.21
C LYS A 146 26.06 -13.52 -21.90
N THR A 147 26.46 -12.92 -23.02
CA THR A 147 27.66 -13.35 -23.76
C THR A 147 28.93 -13.08 -22.95
N LYS A 148 30.03 -13.78 -23.29
CA LYS A 148 31.33 -13.57 -22.64
C LYS A 148 31.82 -12.14 -22.80
N GLU A 149 31.53 -11.51 -23.93
CA GLU A 149 31.88 -10.13 -24.24
C GLU A 149 31.09 -9.14 -23.35
N GLU A 150 29.80 -9.38 -23.16
CA GLU A 150 28.95 -8.57 -22.27
C GLU A 150 29.42 -8.71 -20.80
N VAL A 151 29.73 -9.93 -20.35
CA VAL A 151 30.27 -10.17 -19.01
C VAL A 151 31.62 -9.49 -18.82
N ALA A 152 32.54 -9.58 -19.78
CA ALA A 152 33.84 -8.94 -19.73
C ALA A 152 33.75 -7.40 -19.73
N ALA A 153 32.73 -6.83 -20.35
CA ALA A 153 32.48 -5.38 -20.34
C ALA A 153 32.10 -4.82 -18.96
N ILE A 154 31.72 -5.65 -18.00
CA ILE A 154 31.45 -5.24 -16.61
C ILE A 154 32.77 -5.02 -15.90
N GLN A 155 33.19 -3.75 -15.75
CA GLN A 155 34.51 -3.37 -15.17
C GLN A 155 34.38 -2.54 -13.89
N THR A 156 33.23 -2.01 -13.59
CA THR A 156 33.01 -1.15 -12.41
C THR A 156 31.93 -1.74 -11.49
N PRO A 157 32.06 -1.57 -10.17
CA PRO A 157 31.01 -1.94 -9.24
C PRO A 157 29.74 -1.10 -9.51
N LYS A 158 28.59 -1.67 -9.21
CA LYS A 158 27.30 -0.98 -9.29
C LYS A 158 26.89 -0.46 -7.93
N ARG A 159 26.66 0.84 -7.83
CA ARG A 159 26.16 1.49 -6.61
C ARG A 159 24.71 1.88 -6.81
N GLU A 160 23.84 1.45 -5.92
CA GLU A 160 22.41 1.69 -5.96
C GLU A 160 21.92 2.15 -4.60
N ILE A 161 21.07 3.18 -4.59
CA ILE A 161 20.35 3.59 -3.38
C ILE A 161 19.00 2.86 -3.38
N SER A 162 18.72 2.15 -2.29
CA SER A 162 17.41 1.60 -1.99
C SER A 162 16.79 2.34 -0.82
N PHE A 163 15.45 2.35 -0.75
CA PHE A 163 14.72 2.99 0.35
C PHE A 163 13.70 2.01 0.90
N GLU A 164 13.71 1.78 2.20
CA GLU A 164 12.68 1.06 2.91
C GLU A 164 11.77 2.07 3.61
N ALA A 165 10.54 2.21 3.12
CA ALA A 165 9.58 3.18 3.63
C ALA A 165 8.74 2.59 4.77
N THR A 166 8.59 3.35 5.86
CA THR A 166 7.60 3.12 6.91
C THR A 166 6.30 3.81 6.61
N GLY A 167 6.33 4.91 5.83
CA GLY A 167 5.16 5.65 5.40
C GLY A 167 5.35 6.33 4.06
N VAL A 168 4.25 6.54 3.34
CA VAL A 168 4.19 7.22 2.05
C VAL A 168 2.99 8.15 2.01
N LEU A 169 3.20 9.43 1.76
CA LEU A 169 2.15 10.40 1.45
C LEU A 169 2.13 10.65 -0.06
N ILE A 170 1.06 10.23 -0.73
CA ILE A 170 0.82 10.55 -2.14
C ILE A 170 -0.02 11.81 -2.23
N LYS A 171 0.45 12.79 -2.99
CA LYS A 171 -0.18 14.11 -3.16
C LYS A 171 -0.94 14.20 -4.47
N SER A 172 -1.83 15.20 -4.57
CA SER A 172 -2.50 15.50 -5.83
C SER A 172 -1.52 15.83 -6.95
N ARG A 173 -1.90 15.45 -8.16
CA ARG A 173 -1.24 15.98 -9.36
C ARG A 173 -1.71 17.42 -9.57
N SER A 174 -0.79 18.36 -9.47
CA SER A 174 -1.03 19.76 -9.89
C SER A 174 -1.05 19.86 -11.40
#